data_961594e627060260c0e06106ee0865bd
#
_entry.id   961594e627060260c0e06106ee0865bd
#
_cell.length_a   1.000
_cell.length_b   1.000
_cell.length_c   1.000
_cell.angle_alpha   90.00
_cell.angle_beta   90.00
_cell.angle_gamma   90.00
#
_symmetry.space_group_name_H-M   'P 1'
#
loop_
_entity.id
_entity.type
_entity.pdbx_description
1 polymer ?
#
loop_
_entity_poly.entity_id
_entity_poly.type
_entity_poly.pdbx_seq_one_letter_code
_entity_poly.pdbx_strand_id
1 'polypeptide(L)'
;MRDYGKEKAEMKKKILLICSGLFVLWAFWLIENSLYLKLKLATFGSGSRVGIAVLSGDKVLTVGKGAMPLMSVFKMFVALNVLEHQEKDKVLTVTEEMINRDTYSPMLKDYPVVPFKISVAELLKYMVSASDNNATDILLAFGGDIRATQDYVRGLGFPGIVLKVNEQEMHENIRNQYLNRAVPADVVKLLRVVRESELLTNENKRFFEALMTETVTGADKIKKYLPSNVVVGHKTGSSGRLENGIKIADNDVGFVRLPDGREYYLGVMIADSPMSDRDNAELIARISKIVYRHFEENRRF
;
A
#
# COMPACT_ATOMS: atom_id res chain seq x y z
N MET A 1 27.22 -45.16 -45.82
CA MET A 1 26.51 -43.85 -45.85
C MET A 1 25.27 -43.75 -44.96
N ARG A 2 24.52 -44.83 -44.65
CA ARG A 2 23.32 -44.75 -43.77
C ARG A 2 23.64 -44.52 -42.27
N ASP A 3 24.81 -44.86 -41.78
CA ASP A 3 25.15 -44.79 -40.34
C ASP A 3 25.57 -43.38 -39.94
N TYR A 4 26.26 -42.65 -40.77
CA TYR A 4 26.72 -41.28 -40.49
C TYR A 4 25.56 -40.26 -40.33
N GLY A 5 24.44 -40.51 -41.01
CA GLY A 5 23.22 -39.69 -40.85
C GLY A 5 22.52 -39.89 -39.51
N LYS A 6 22.53 -41.10 -38.96
CA LYS A 6 21.95 -41.42 -37.67
C LYS A 6 22.77 -40.84 -36.51
N GLU A 7 24.09 -40.97 -36.55
CA GLU A 7 24.99 -40.37 -35.54
C GLU A 7 24.88 -38.84 -35.50
N LYS A 8 24.81 -38.20 -36.66
CA LYS A 8 24.63 -36.74 -36.76
C LYS A 8 23.26 -36.30 -36.22
N ALA A 9 22.21 -37.07 -36.39
CA ALA A 9 20.87 -36.82 -35.85
C ALA A 9 20.84 -37.00 -34.33
N GLU A 10 21.49 -38.05 -33.79
CA GLU A 10 21.60 -38.25 -32.34
C GLU A 10 22.46 -37.18 -31.66
N MET A 11 23.57 -36.76 -32.29
CA MET A 11 24.38 -35.68 -31.78
C MET A 11 23.60 -34.36 -31.74
N LYS A 12 22.84 -34.04 -32.79
CA LYS A 12 21.93 -32.86 -32.77
C LYS A 12 20.88 -32.91 -31.66
N LYS A 13 20.27 -34.10 -31.41
CA LYS A 13 19.34 -34.27 -30.31
C LYS A 13 20.01 -34.07 -28.94
N LYS A 14 21.21 -34.59 -28.73
CA LYS A 14 21.99 -34.39 -27.50
C LYS A 14 22.37 -32.93 -27.32
N ILE A 15 22.82 -32.23 -28.36
CA ILE A 15 23.12 -30.79 -28.29
C ILE A 15 21.83 -30.00 -27.94
N LEU A 16 20.70 -30.29 -28.57
CA LEU A 16 19.42 -29.61 -28.30
C LEU A 16 18.97 -29.81 -26.83
N LEU A 17 19.14 -31.04 -26.30
CA LEU A 17 18.83 -31.35 -24.89
C LEU A 17 19.76 -30.60 -23.92
N ILE A 18 21.05 -30.53 -24.22
CA ILE A 18 22.01 -29.78 -23.42
C ILE A 18 21.69 -28.26 -23.44
N CYS A 19 21.44 -27.71 -24.62
CA CYS A 19 21.08 -26.29 -24.78
C CYS A 19 19.76 -25.97 -24.08
N SER A 20 18.74 -26.83 -24.15
CA SER A 20 17.50 -26.64 -23.42
C SER A 20 17.68 -26.71 -21.90
N GLY A 21 18.52 -27.66 -21.42
CA GLY A 21 18.88 -27.74 -19.98
C GLY A 21 19.61 -26.49 -19.48
N LEU A 22 20.61 -26.02 -20.24
CA LEU A 22 21.34 -24.79 -19.92
C LEU A 22 20.42 -23.54 -19.94
N PHE A 23 19.48 -23.46 -20.89
CA PHE A 23 18.49 -22.39 -20.96
C PHE A 23 17.57 -22.39 -19.73
N VAL A 24 17.11 -23.54 -19.31
CA VAL A 24 16.27 -23.68 -18.10
C VAL A 24 17.04 -23.23 -16.86
N LEU A 25 18.31 -23.67 -16.70
CA LEU A 25 19.18 -23.26 -15.60
C LEU A 25 19.44 -21.75 -15.62
N TRP A 26 19.71 -21.18 -16.78
CA TRP A 26 19.90 -19.74 -16.94
C TRP A 26 18.62 -18.94 -16.63
N ALA A 27 17.45 -19.40 -17.09
CA ALA A 27 16.17 -18.78 -16.78
C ALA A 27 15.87 -18.84 -15.27
N PHE A 28 16.16 -19.98 -14.62
CA PHE A 28 16.04 -20.14 -13.18
C PHE A 28 16.97 -19.18 -12.42
N TRP A 29 18.23 -19.05 -12.87
CA TRP A 29 19.20 -18.13 -12.29
C TRP A 29 18.76 -16.67 -12.45
N LEU A 30 18.19 -16.28 -13.60
CA LEU A 30 17.63 -14.94 -13.83
C LEU A 30 16.47 -14.63 -12.87
N ILE A 31 15.55 -15.58 -12.69
CA ILE A 31 14.42 -15.44 -11.78
C ILE A 31 14.93 -15.26 -10.34
N GLU A 32 15.87 -16.11 -9.91
CA GLU A 32 16.41 -16.07 -8.54
C GLU A 32 17.20 -14.77 -8.26
N ASN A 33 17.77 -14.12 -9.26
CA ASN A 33 18.53 -12.89 -9.09
C ASN A 33 17.73 -11.62 -9.44
N SER A 34 16.52 -11.73 -9.99
CA SER A 34 15.69 -10.57 -10.36
C SER A 34 14.48 -10.41 -9.46
N LEU A 35 14.49 -9.37 -8.60
CA LEU A 35 13.32 -9.01 -7.80
C LEU A 35 12.09 -8.77 -8.69
N TYR A 36 12.26 -8.07 -9.82
CA TYR A 36 11.17 -7.81 -10.77
C TYR A 36 10.50 -9.10 -11.26
N LEU A 37 11.29 -10.10 -11.66
CA LEU A 37 10.75 -11.38 -12.15
C LEU A 37 10.03 -12.16 -11.04
N LYS A 38 10.59 -12.20 -9.83
CA LYS A 38 9.96 -12.83 -8.65
C LYS A 38 8.59 -12.20 -8.38
N LEU A 39 8.51 -10.87 -8.36
CA LEU A 39 7.27 -10.15 -8.12
C LEU A 39 6.26 -10.36 -9.24
N LYS A 40 6.69 -10.34 -10.49
CA LYS A 40 5.82 -10.60 -11.64
C LYS A 40 5.25 -12.02 -11.63
N LEU A 41 6.06 -13.02 -11.27
CA LEU A 41 5.60 -14.39 -11.12
C LEU A 41 4.62 -14.55 -9.94
N ALA A 42 4.85 -13.86 -8.83
CA ALA A 42 3.96 -13.90 -7.68
C ALA A 42 2.55 -13.38 -7.98
N THR A 43 2.41 -12.46 -8.95
CA THR A 43 1.11 -11.91 -9.36
C THR A 43 0.45 -12.71 -10.49
N PHE A 44 1.18 -13.63 -11.11
CA PHE A 44 0.67 -14.41 -12.24
C PHE A 44 -0.51 -15.29 -11.83
N GLY A 45 -1.56 -15.30 -12.64
CA GLY A 45 -2.75 -16.12 -12.40
C GLY A 45 -3.73 -15.59 -11.34
N SER A 46 -3.47 -14.42 -10.73
CA SER A 46 -4.37 -13.83 -9.73
C SER A 46 -5.74 -13.38 -10.30
N GLY A 47 -5.84 -13.20 -11.62
CA GLY A 47 -7.03 -12.63 -12.25
C GLY A 47 -7.30 -11.16 -11.89
N SER A 48 -6.41 -10.52 -11.11
CA SER A 48 -6.55 -9.17 -10.57
C SER A 48 -5.59 -8.20 -11.25
N ARG A 49 -5.91 -6.92 -11.23
CA ARG A 49 -4.91 -5.89 -11.50
C ARG A 49 -4.05 -5.68 -10.24
N VAL A 50 -2.77 -5.99 -10.33
CA VAL A 50 -1.84 -5.83 -9.20
C VAL A 50 -0.79 -4.79 -9.55
N GLY A 51 -0.69 -3.74 -8.73
CA GLY A 51 0.33 -2.72 -8.79
C GLY A 51 1.28 -2.83 -7.60
N ILE A 52 2.57 -2.98 -7.86
CA ILE A 52 3.60 -3.05 -6.83
C ILE A 52 4.60 -1.92 -7.08
N ALA A 53 5.01 -1.24 -6.02
CA ALA A 53 6.15 -0.34 -6.03
C ALA A 53 7.06 -0.64 -4.84
N VAL A 54 8.34 -0.77 -5.13
CA VAL A 54 9.41 -0.92 -4.14
C VAL A 54 10.37 0.24 -4.34
N LEU A 55 10.61 1.04 -3.30
CA LEU A 55 11.52 2.17 -3.33
C LEU A 55 12.62 1.97 -2.28
N SER A 56 13.87 2.10 -2.67
CA SER A 56 15.03 2.10 -1.75
C SER A 56 16.11 3.04 -2.29
N GLY A 57 16.54 3.99 -1.45
CA GLY A 57 17.31 5.14 -1.94
C GLY A 57 16.55 5.84 -3.07
N ASP A 58 17.21 6.15 -4.18
CA ASP A 58 16.60 6.83 -5.33
C ASP A 58 15.99 5.87 -6.37
N LYS A 59 16.07 4.57 -6.16
CA LYS A 59 15.60 3.58 -7.12
C LYS A 59 14.19 3.11 -6.81
N VAL A 60 13.35 3.14 -7.83
CA VAL A 60 11.97 2.61 -7.79
C VAL A 60 11.85 1.44 -8.74
N LEU A 61 11.45 0.29 -8.22
CA LEU A 61 11.04 -0.86 -9.01
C LEU A 61 9.51 -0.94 -9.01
N THR A 62 8.91 -1.10 -10.19
CA THR A 62 7.45 -1.19 -10.32
C THR A 62 7.05 -2.45 -11.09
N VAL A 63 5.96 -3.09 -10.65
CA VAL A 63 5.27 -4.16 -11.37
C VAL A 63 3.80 -3.79 -11.52
N GLY A 64 3.22 -4.04 -12.68
CA GLY A 64 1.88 -3.57 -13.05
C GLY A 64 1.90 -2.13 -13.58
N LYS A 65 0.76 -1.68 -14.10
CA LYS A 65 0.60 -0.35 -14.71
C LYS A 65 -0.74 0.28 -14.29
N GLY A 66 -0.75 1.61 -14.32
CA GLY A 66 -1.94 2.43 -14.11
C GLY A 66 -2.23 2.74 -12.64
N ALA A 67 -3.20 3.63 -12.46
CA ALA A 67 -3.67 4.03 -11.15
C ALA A 67 -4.59 2.97 -10.55
N MET A 68 -4.46 2.76 -9.25
CA MET A 68 -5.25 1.82 -8.45
C MET A 68 -6.13 2.60 -7.46
N PRO A 69 -7.36 2.12 -7.15
CA PRO A 69 -8.18 2.73 -6.12
C PRO A 69 -7.46 2.71 -4.76
N LEU A 70 -7.41 3.84 -4.09
CA LEU A 70 -6.65 4.01 -2.85
C LEU A 70 -7.34 3.36 -1.65
N MET A 71 -8.66 3.43 -1.60
CA MET A 71 -9.41 3.16 -0.37
C MET A 71 -8.78 3.91 0.81
N SER A 72 -8.86 3.40 2.02
CA SER A 72 -8.31 4.07 3.21
C SER A 72 -6.80 4.40 3.18
N VAL A 73 -6.06 4.03 2.12
CA VAL A 73 -4.67 4.52 1.94
C VAL A 73 -4.65 6.05 1.83
N PHE A 74 -5.69 6.69 1.29
CA PHE A 74 -5.76 8.16 1.17
C PHE A 74 -5.72 8.88 2.52
N LYS A 75 -6.07 8.22 3.62
CA LYS A 75 -6.02 8.77 4.99
C LYS A 75 -4.62 9.21 5.41
N MET A 76 -3.57 8.59 4.83
CA MET A 76 -2.21 9.09 5.02
C MET A 76 -2.05 10.52 4.53
N PHE A 77 -2.63 10.85 3.37
CA PHE A 77 -2.51 12.18 2.77
C PHE A 77 -3.31 13.22 3.55
N VAL A 78 -4.48 12.82 4.07
CA VAL A 78 -5.26 13.66 5.01
C VAL A 78 -4.44 13.94 6.27
N ALA A 79 -3.80 12.90 6.84
CA ALA A 79 -2.96 13.07 8.02
C ALA A 79 -1.79 14.03 7.79
N LEU A 80 -1.15 13.96 6.62
CA LEU A 80 -0.05 14.85 6.27
C LEU A 80 -0.50 16.30 6.16
N ASN A 81 -1.59 16.55 5.44
CA ASN A 81 -2.17 17.89 5.31
C ASN A 81 -2.54 18.48 6.68
N VAL A 82 -3.17 17.68 7.54
CA VAL A 82 -3.54 18.11 8.90
C VAL A 82 -2.29 18.39 9.75
N LEU A 83 -1.29 17.52 9.74
CA LEU A 83 -0.08 17.66 10.55
C LEU A 83 0.82 18.83 10.13
N GLU A 84 0.76 19.25 8.87
CA GLU A 84 1.53 20.41 8.38
C GLU A 84 0.83 21.73 8.69
N HIS A 85 -0.51 21.78 8.63
CA HIS A 85 -1.27 23.02 8.64
C HIS A 85 -2.10 23.25 9.90
N GLN A 86 -2.26 22.26 10.77
CA GLN A 86 -3.15 22.31 11.92
C GLN A 86 -2.45 21.94 13.22
N GLU A 87 -2.94 22.51 14.33
CA GLU A 87 -2.48 22.17 15.68
C GLU A 87 -3.08 20.83 16.12
N LYS A 88 -2.23 19.81 16.27
CA LYS A 88 -2.68 18.45 16.67
C LYS A 88 -3.28 18.38 18.07
N ASP A 89 -2.91 19.33 18.95
CA ASP A 89 -3.41 19.39 20.34
C ASP A 89 -4.76 20.11 20.45
N LYS A 90 -5.26 20.72 19.36
CA LYS A 90 -6.57 21.35 19.33
C LYS A 90 -7.68 20.35 19.62
N VAL A 91 -8.59 20.74 20.52
CA VAL A 91 -9.76 19.92 20.89
C VAL A 91 -10.96 20.36 20.07
N LEU A 92 -11.60 19.40 19.43
CA LEU A 92 -12.82 19.58 18.66
C LEU A 92 -14.01 19.04 19.45
N THR A 93 -15.19 19.66 19.26
CA THR A 93 -16.47 19.11 19.74
C THR A 93 -17.12 18.40 18.56
N VAL A 94 -17.32 17.09 18.70
CA VAL A 94 -18.00 16.25 17.69
C VAL A 94 -19.47 16.20 18.02
N THR A 95 -20.32 16.56 17.04
CA THR A 95 -21.79 16.55 17.17
C THR A 95 -22.40 15.42 16.35
N GLU A 96 -23.70 15.14 16.54
CA GLU A 96 -24.38 14.04 15.84
C GLU A 96 -24.34 14.21 14.31
N GLU A 97 -24.43 15.45 13.81
CA GLU A 97 -24.41 15.77 12.38
C GLU A 97 -23.08 15.43 11.72
N MET A 98 -22.00 15.29 12.50
CA MET A 98 -20.66 14.93 12.02
C MET A 98 -20.44 13.41 11.98
N ILE A 99 -21.43 12.61 12.41
CA ILE A 99 -21.32 11.17 12.59
C ILE A 99 -22.20 10.43 11.60
N ASN A 100 -21.60 9.47 10.88
CA ASN A 100 -22.33 8.43 10.18
C ASN A 100 -22.25 7.13 11.00
N ARG A 101 -23.39 6.63 11.50
CA ARG A 101 -23.44 5.42 12.32
C ARG A 101 -23.39 4.12 11.51
N ASP A 102 -23.60 4.21 10.20
CA ASP A 102 -23.61 3.06 9.29
C ASP A 102 -22.24 2.77 8.65
N THR A 103 -21.20 3.49 9.07
CA THR A 103 -19.83 3.30 8.55
C THR A 103 -18.90 2.61 9.56
N TYR A 104 -17.74 2.15 9.08
CA TYR A 104 -16.72 1.59 9.95
C TYR A 104 -16.08 2.67 10.82
N SER A 105 -16.36 2.64 12.12
CA SER A 105 -15.88 3.64 13.07
C SER A 105 -15.59 3.03 14.46
N PRO A 106 -14.36 2.54 14.68
CA PRO A 106 -13.90 2.12 16.00
C PRO A 106 -14.03 3.21 17.06
N MET A 107 -13.85 4.49 16.70
CA MET A 107 -14.01 5.65 17.59
C MET A 107 -15.35 5.66 18.29
N LEU A 108 -16.43 5.31 17.61
CA LEU A 108 -17.78 5.32 18.21
C LEU A 108 -18.00 4.23 19.28
N LYS A 109 -17.09 3.25 19.40
CA LYS A 109 -17.12 2.29 20.51
C LYS A 109 -16.59 2.92 21.79
N ASP A 110 -15.61 3.80 21.69
CA ASP A 110 -14.99 4.48 22.81
C ASP A 110 -15.76 5.77 23.16
N TYR A 111 -16.42 6.38 22.18
CA TYR A 111 -17.25 7.58 22.29
C TYR A 111 -18.69 7.31 21.84
N PRO A 112 -19.47 6.49 22.59
CA PRO A 112 -20.82 6.09 22.16
C PRO A 112 -21.87 7.21 22.28
N VAL A 113 -21.58 8.22 23.10
CA VAL A 113 -22.49 9.35 23.38
C VAL A 113 -21.98 10.62 22.72
N VAL A 114 -22.84 11.29 21.97
CA VAL A 114 -22.59 12.54 21.27
C VAL A 114 -23.45 13.65 21.92
N PRO A 115 -22.96 14.90 22.09
CA PRO A 115 -21.65 15.40 21.70
C PRO A 115 -20.53 14.97 22.65
N PHE A 116 -19.29 14.86 22.10
CA PHE A 116 -18.08 14.62 22.89
C PHE A 116 -16.93 15.52 22.44
N LYS A 117 -15.89 15.62 23.27
CA LYS A 117 -14.66 16.37 22.94
C LYS A 117 -13.52 15.40 22.67
N ILE A 118 -12.73 15.68 21.63
CA ILE A 118 -11.60 14.86 21.20
C ILE A 118 -10.51 15.74 20.60
N SER A 119 -9.24 15.42 20.83
CA SER A 119 -8.13 16.14 20.21
C SER A 119 -7.93 15.73 18.75
N VAL A 120 -7.35 16.63 17.95
CA VAL A 120 -6.93 16.33 16.57
C VAL A 120 -5.93 15.17 16.54
N ALA A 121 -5.00 15.10 17.50
CA ALA A 121 -4.06 13.98 17.63
C ALA A 121 -4.77 12.63 17.81
N GLU A 122 -5.82 12.60 18.61
CA GLU A 122 -6.59 11.37 18.86
C GLU A 122 -7.44 10.98 17.63
N LEU A 123 -8.04 11.96 16.95
CA LEU A 123 -8.71 11.73 15.66
C LEU A 123 -7.73 11.16 14.61
N LEU A 124 -6.51 11.71 14.53
CA LEU A 124 -5.46 11.19 13.65
C LEU A 124 -5.10 9.73 13.98
N LYS A 125 -5.07 9.38 15.28
CA LYS A 125 -4.84 8.00 15.72
C LYS A 125 -5.97 7.07 15.27
N TYR A 126 -7.23 7.44 15.48
CA TYR A 126 -8.36 6.66 14.96
C TYR A 126 -8.32 6.53 13.43
N MET A 127 -8.08 7.64 12.72
CA MET A 127 -8.04 7.66 11.26
C MET A 127 -6.93 6.80 10.66
N VAL A 128 -5.70 6.95 11.13
CA VAL A 128 -4.55 6.26 10.50
C VAL A 128 -4.38 4.86 11.08
N SER A 129 -4.29 4.72 12.42
CA SER A 129 -3.95 3.45 13.06
C SER A 129 -5.13 2.47 13.08
N ALA A 130 -6.36 2.95 13.27
CA ALA A 130 -7.56 2.13 13.30
C ALA A 130 -8.43 2.24 12.03
N SER A 131 -8.05 3.10 11.07
CA SER A 131 -8.77 3.30 9.80
C SER A 131 -10.21 3.80 9.93
N ASP A 132 -10.51 4.58 10.96
CA ASP A 132 -11.84 5.11 11.28
C ASP A 132 -12.34 6.08 10.21
N ASN A 133 -13.56 5.89 9.71
CA ASN A 133 -14.15 6.69 8.65
C ASN A 133 -14.71 8.02 9.17
N ASN A 134 -15.39 8.03 10.33
CA ASN A 134 -15.88 9.27 10.92
C ASN A 134 -14.74 10.20 11.32
N ALA A 135 -13.68 9.67 11.96
CA ALA A 135 -12.48 10.46 12.26
C ALA A 135 -11.87 11.06 10.98
N THR A 136 -11.96 10.36 9.86
CA THR A 136 -11.47 10.85 8.55
C THR A 136 -12.28 12.05 8.08
N ASP A 137 -13.59 11.94 8.04
CA ASP A 137 -14.47 13.00 7.53
C ASP A 137 -14.48 14.23 8.45
N ILE A 138 -14.39 14.02 9.78
CA ILE A 138 -14.20 15.10 10.76
C ILE A 138 -12.89 15.86 10.50
N LEU A 139 -11.78 15.13 10.27
CA LEU A 139 -10.48 15.75 10.00
C LEU A 139 -10.43 16.43 8.62
N LEU A 140 -11.12 15.88 7.62
CA LEU A 140 -11.29 16.54 6.31
C LEU A 140 -12.04 17.86 6.48
N ALA A 141 -13.18 17.86 7.17
CA ALA A 141 -13.94 19.08 7.42
C ALA A 141 -13.14 20.14 8.21
N PHE A 142 -12.30 19.69 9.15
CA PHE A 142 -11.42 20.55 9.93
C PHE A 142 -10.22 21.08 9.11
N GLY A 143 -9.65 20.27 8.23
CA GLY A 143 -8.45 20.59 7.44
C GLY A 143 -8.73 21.23 6.07
N GLY A 144 -10.00 21.57 5.76
CA GLY A 144 -10.39 22.28 4.53
C GLY A 144 -10.91 21.39 3.40
N ASP A 145 -11.43 20.21 3.68
CA ASP A 145 -12.07 19.25 2.78
C ASP A 145 -11.08 18.35 1.97
N ILE A 146 -11.68 17.48 1.11
CA ILE A 146 -10.90 16.59 0.22
C ILE A 146 -10.15 17.35 -0.87
N ARG A 147 -10.63 18.53 -1.29
CA ARG A 147 -9.98 19.38 -2.31
C ARG A 147 -8.71 20.01 -1.75
N ALA A 148 -8.75 20.51 -0.53
CA ALA A 148 -7.56 21.03 0.14
C ALA A 148 -6.47 19.95 0.24
N THR A 149 -6.83 18.72 0.61
CA THR A 149 -5.90 17.59 0.64
C THR A 149 -5.38 17.25 -0.77
N GLN A 150 -6.23 17.31 -1.81
CA GLN A 150 -5.81 17.09 -3.19
C GLN A 150 -4.83 18.16 -3.67
N ASP A 151 -5.11 19.44 -3.38
CA ASP A 151 -4.26 20.54 -3.79
C ASP A 151 -2.92 20.52 -3.04
N TYR A 152 -2.94 20.14 -1.77
CA TYR A 152 -1.75 19.88 -0.97
C TYR A 152 -0.85 18.82 -1.61
N VAL A 153 -1.38 17.63 -1.90
CA VAL A 153 -0.61 16.53 -2.52
C VAL A 153 -0.08 16.92 -3.90
N ARG A 154 -0.87 17.65 -4.68
CA ARG A 154 -0.44 18.19 -5.98
C ARG A 154 0.70 19.20 -5.82
N GLY A 155 0.62 20.08 -4.82
CA GLY A 155 1.66 21.05 -4.48
C GLY A 155 3.00 20.40 -4.10
N LEU A 156 2.95 19.20 -3.51
CA LEU A 156 4.14 18.38 -3.23
C LEU A 156 4.75 17.70 -4.48
N GLY A 157 4.18 17.90 -5.66
CA GLY A 157 4.70 17.33 -6.91
C GLY A 157 4.14 15.95 -7.28
N PHE A 158 2.99 15.54 -6.71
CA PHE A 158 2.36 14.23 -6.97
C PHE A 158 0.98 14.36 -7.67
N PRO A 159 0.90 14.91 -8.90
CA PRO A 159 -0.37 15.08 -9.60
C PRO A 159 -1.04 13.76 -9.98
N GLY A 160 -0.31 12.64 -9.97
CA GLY A 160 -0.83 11.29 -10.21
C GLY A 160 -1.62 10.70 -9.06
N ILE A 161 -1.57 11.31 -7.87
CA ILE A 161 -2.45 10.99 -6.74
C ILE A 161 -3.71 11.84 -6.89
N VAL A 162 -4.85 11.20 -7.08
CA VAL A 162 -6.15 11.83 -7.34
C VAL A 162 -7.09 11.53 -6.18
N LEU A 163 -7.55 12.59 -5.50
CA LEU A 163 -8.51 12.54 -4.41
C LEU A 163 -9.73 13.36 -4.82
N LYS A 164 -10.93 12.78 -4.74
CA LYS A 164 -12.17 13.40 -5.22
C LYS A 164 -13.33 13.31 -4.24
N VAL A 165 -13.31 12.29 -3.36
CA VAL A 165 -14.43 11.94 -2.49
C VAL A 165 -13.94 11.66 -1.07
N ASN A 166 -14.76 11.97 -0.09
CA ASN A 166 -14.58 11.63 1.31
C ASN A 166 -15.13 10.22 1.61
N GLU A 167 -15.12 9.79 2.88
CA GLU A 167 -15.59 8.44 3.27
C GLU A 167 -17.09 8.31 3.12
N GLN A 168 -17.87 9.35 3.44
CA GLN A 168 -19.32 9.33 3.28
C GLN A 168 -19.72 9.17 1.81
N GLU A 169 -19.12 9.95 0.92
CA GLU A 169 -19.38 9.85 -0.53
C GLU A 169 -18.99 8.47 -1.10
N MET A 170 -17.92 7.84 -0.58
CA MET A 170 -17.55 6.46 -0.94
C MET A 170 -18.55 5.42 -0.43
N HIS A 171 -19.22 5.71 0.70
CA HIS A 171 -20.25 4.84 1.28
C HIS A 171 -21.57 4.94 0.50
N GLU A 172 -21.99 6.14 0.10
CA GLU A 172 -23.24 6.39 -0.64
C GLU A 172 -23.30 5.63 -1.97
N ASN A 173 -22.18 5.49 -2.66
CA ASN A 173 -22.12 4.74 -3.91
C ASN A 173 -20.79 3.95 -4.00
N ILE A 174 -20.90 2.64 -4.05
CA ILE A 174 -19.75 1.74 -4.11
C ILE A 174 -18.80 2.06 -5.29
N ARG A 175 -19.32 2.60 -6.42
CA ARG A 175 -18.48 3.00 -7.57
C ARG A 175 -17.63 4.23 -7.29
N ASN A 176 -17.98 5.06 -6.30
CA ASN A 176 -17.16 6.18 -5.87
C ASN A 176 -15.81 5.72 -5.29
N GLN A 177 -15.70 4.45 -4.86
CA GLN A 177 -14.46 3.84 -4.39
C GLN A 177 -13.35 3.80 -5.46
N TYR A 178 -13.68 3.98 -6.74
CA TYR A 178 -12.70 4.12 -7.82
C TYR A 178 -12.17 5.54 -8.01
N LEU A 179 -12.79 6.56 -7.39
CA LEU A 179 -12.49 7.97 -7.67
C LEU A 179 -11.21 8.44 -6.99
N ASN A 180 -10.93 7.97 -5.77
CA ASN A 180 -9.65 8.18 -5.10
C ASN A 180 -8.66 7.13 -5.59
N ARG A 181 -7.65 7.55 -6.35
CA ARG A 181 -6.72 6.61 -6.99
C ARG A 181 -5.31 7.16 -7.11
N ALA A 182 -4.33 6.28 -7.16
CA ALA A 182 -2.94 6.64 -7.40
C ALA A 182 -2.14 5.52 -8.06
N VAL A 183 -1.03 5.89 -8.69
CA VAL A 183 0.01 4.94 -9.10
C VAL A 183 0.80 4.53 -7.85
N PRO A 184 1.03 3.23 -7.58
CA PRO A 184 1.75 2.79 -6.38
C PRO A 184 3.11 3.47 -6.18
N ALA A 185 3.82 3.76 -7.27
CA ALA A 185 5.11 4.45 -7.22
C ALA A 185 5.02 5.87 -6.60
N ASP A 186 3.95 6.60 -6.90
CA ASP A 186 3.77 7.95 -6.36
C ASP A 186 3.46 7.91 -4.87
N VAL A 187 2.69 6.91 -4.42
CA VAL A 187 2.38 6.73 -2.99
C VAL A 187 3.64 6.46 -2.16
N VAL A 188 4.51 5.54 -2.61
CA VAL A 188 5.74 5.22 -1.88
C VAL A 188 6.77 6.36 -1.95
N LYS A 189 6.82 7.12 -3.06
CA LYS A 189 7.68 8.30 -3.19
C LYS A 189 7.23 9.41 -2.24
N LEU A 190 5.92 9.70 -2.18
CA LEU A 190 5.39 10.69 -1.25
C LEU A 190 5.67 10.30 0.20
N LEU A 191 5.48 9.03 0.56
CA LEU A 191 5.79 8.54 1.91
C LEU A 191 7.28 8.74 2.25
N ARG A 192 8.20 8.52 1.30
CA ARG A 192 9.62 8.84 1.48
C ARG A 192 9.87 10.33 1.67
N VAL A 193 9.29 11.18 0.82
CA VAL A 193 9.43 12.64 0.93
C VAL A 193 9.04 13.12 2.34
N VAL A 194 7.91 12.66 2.85
CA VAL A 194 7.45 13.03 4.21
C VAL A 194 8.46 12.64 5.29
N ARG A 195 9.07 11.47 5.15
CA ARG A 195 9.99 10.94 6.16
C ARG A 195 11.40 11.57 6.09
N GLU A 196 11.88 11.88 4.89
CA GLU A 196 13.26 12.31 4.65
C GLU A 196 13.41 13.84 4.50
N SER A 197 12.33 14.58 4.13
CA SER A 197 12.39 16.03 3.95
C SER A 197 12.00 16.81 5.22
N GLU A 198 12.14 18.13 5.17
CA GLU A 198 11.70 19.05 6.23
C GLU A 198 10.22 19.45 6.13
N LEU A 199 9.39 18.69 5.41
CA LEU A 199 7.97 18.95 5.20
C LEU A 199 7.21 19.05 6.54
N LEU A 200 7.47 18.11 7.44
CA LEU A 200 6.93 18.12 8.79
C LEU A 200 8.01 18.43 9.81
N THR A 201 7.64 19.03 10.92
CA THR A 201 8.53 19.15 12.09
C THR A 201 8.98 17.76 12.55
N ASN A 202 10.12 17.68 13.23
CA ASN A 202 10.63 16.41 13.78
C ASN A 202 9.62 15.74 14.74
N GLU A 203 8.83 16.53 15.46
CA GLU A 203 7.77 16.02 16.33
C GLU A 203 6.66 15.40 15.52
N ASN A 204 6.14 16.09 14.49
CA ASN A 204 5.07 15.58 13.63
C ASN A 204 5.52 14.40 12.76
N LYS A 205 6.79 14.35 12.34
CA LYS A 205 7.36 13.15 11.69
C LYS A 205 7.31 11.93 12.60
N ARG A 206 7.78 12.06 13.86
CA ARG A 206 7.73 10.97 14.83
C ARG A 206 6.31 10.56 15.15
N PHE A 207 5.39 11.52 15.26
CA PHE A 207 3.98 11.24 15.49
C PHE A 207 3.37 10.49 14.31
N PHE A 208 3.60 10.94 13.08
CA PHE A 208 3.14 10.23 11.87
C PHE A 208 3.72 8.81 11.78
N GLU A 209 5.01 8.64 12.09
CA GLU A 209 5.64 7.31 12.14
C GLU A 209 4.96 6.41 13.18
N ALA A 210 4.66 6.93 14.37
CA ALA A 210 3.94 6.19 15.41
C ALA A 210 2.55 5.77 14.94
N LEU A 211 1.77 6.67 14.31
CA LEU A 211 0.47 6.35 13.74
C LEU A 211 0.53 5.18 12.75
N MET A 212 1.57 5.14 11.91
CA MET A 212 1.76 4.08 10.90
C MET A 212 2.24 2.75 11.53
N THR A 213 3.11 2.80 12.53
CA THR A 213 3.65 1.59 13.19
C THR A 213 2.67 0.95 14.15
N GLU A 214 1.78 1.76 14.78
CA GLU A 214 0.72 1.32 15.68
C GLU A 214 -0.56 0.86 14.94
N THR A 215 -0.51 0.76 13.61
CA THR A 215 -1.66 0.29 12.81
C THR A 215 -2.12 -1.09 13.28
N VAL A 216 -3.44 -1.17 13.62
CA VAL A 216 -4.09 -2.40 14.10
C VAL A 216 -4.77 -3.19 12.98
N THR A 217 -4.78 -2.68 11.76
CA THR A 217 -5.35 -3.35 10.58
C THR A 217 -4.25 -4.02 9.76
N GLY A 218 -4.58 -5.11 9.02
CA GLY A 218 -3.67 -5.73 8.05
C GLY A 218 -2.50 -6.51 8.65
N ALA A 219 -2.65 -7.07 9.85
CA ALA A 219 -1.65 -7.97 10.43
C ALA A 219 -1.36 -9.19 9.52
N ASP A 220 -2.31 -9.53 8.65
CA ASP A 220 -2.25 -10.61 7.66
C ASP A 220 -1.69 -10.19 6.28
N LYS A 221 -1.25 -8.93 6.13
CA LYS A 221 -0.73 -8.34 4.88
C LYS A 221 0.80 -8.14 4.95
N ILE A 222 1.32 -6.92 4.75
CA ILE A 222 2.78 -6.64 4.72
C ILE A 222 3.50 -7.23 5.93
N LYS A 223 2.93 -7.13 7.13
CA LYS A 223 3.55 -7.60 8.38
C LYS A 223 3.65 -9.13 8.51
N LYS A 224 2.75 -9.88 7.88
CA LYS A 224 2.48 -11.29 8.17
C LYS A 224 3.70 -12.21 8.27
N TYR A 225 4.61 -12.07 7.32
CA TYR A 225 5.78 -12.96 7.20
C TYR A 225 7.11 -12.29 7.53
N LEU A 226 7.07 -11.05 8.03
CA LEU A 226 8.27 -10.35 8.46
C LEU A 226 8.63 -10.72 9.89
N PRO A 227 9.94 -10.81 10.23
CA PRO A 227 10.38 -11.06 11.60
C PRO A 227 9.92 -9.97 12.56
N SER A 228 9.76 -10.32 13.84
CA SER A 228 9.27 -9.40 14.88
C SER A 228 10.21 -8.23 15.21
N ASN A 229 11.49 -8.36 14.86
CA ASN A 229 12.50 -7.31 15.03
C ASN A 229 12.58 -6.32 13.87
N VAL A 230 11.69 -6.44 12.87
CA VAL A 230 11.55 -5.51 11.76
C VAL A 230 10.46 -4.49 12.08
N VAL A 231 10.78 -3.21 11.93
CA VAL A 231 9.79 -2.14 12.12
C VAL A 231 9.01 -1.94 10.84
N VAL A 232 7.69 -2.04 10.93
CA VAL A 232 6.77 -1.83 9.80
C VAL A 232 5.77 -0.76 10.17
N GLY A 233 5.82 0.38 9.46
CA GLY A 233 4.76 1.38 9.50
C GLY A 233 3.96 1.32 8.21
N HIS A 234 2.63 1.08 8.30
CA HIS A 234 1.82 0.86 7.11
C HIS A 234 0.38 1.37 7.25
N LYS A 235 -0.27 1.54 6.10
CA LYS A 235 -1.69 1.86 6.00
C LYS A 235 -2.35 0.93 5.00
N THR A 236 -3.41 0.26 5.46
CA THR A 236 -4.25 -0.59 4.61
C THR A 236 -5.37 0.19 3.93
N GLY A 237 -5.87 -0.37 2.83
CA GLY A 237 -7.09 0.09 2.17
C GLY A 237 -7.88 -1.11 1.67
N SER A 238 -9.15 -1.24 2.04
CA SER A 238 -10.01 -2.36 1.63
C SER A 238 -11.38 -1.84 1.20
N SER A 239 -11.88 -2.37 0.10
CA SER A 239 -13.17 -2.00 -0.48
C SER A 239 -14.28 -3.00 -0.13
N GLY A 240 -15.51 -2.63 -0.47
CA GLY A 240 -16.58 -3.59 -0.70
C GLY A 240 -16.39 -4.43 -1.98
N ARG A 241 -17.42 -5.22 -2.29
CA ARG A 241 -17.51 -6.01 -3.54
C ARG A 241 -18.67 -5.50 -4.39
N LEU A 242 -18.45 -5.50 -5.70
CA LEU A 242 -19.50 -5.27 -6.67
C LEU A 242 -20.48 -6.45 -6.66
N GLU A 243 -21.67 -6.29 -7.26
CA GLU A 243 -22.70 -7.32 -7.35
C GLU A 243 -22.20 -8.63 -7.98
N ASN A 244 -21.24 -8.53 -8.91
CA ASN A 244 -20.60 -9.70 -9.55
C ASN A 244 -19.50 -10.35 -8.68
N GLY A 245 -19.36 -9.97 -7.41
CA GLY A 245 -18.39 -10.52 -6.46
C GLY A 245 -16.97 -9.94 -6.58
N ILE A 246 -16.69 -9.09 -7.57
CA ILE A 246 -15.37 -8.47 -7.75
C ILE A 246 -15.09 -7.46 -6.63
N LYS A 247 -13.98 -7.63 -5.93
CA LYS A 247 -13.48 -6.65 -4.94
C LYS A 247 -12.80 -5.49 -5.66
N ILE A 248 -13.24 -4.28 -5.38
CA ILE A 248 -12.74 -3.07 -6.04
C ILE A 248 -11.26 -2.85 -5.74
N ALA A 249 -10.87 -2.96 -4.47
CA ALA A 249 -9.46 -2.84 -4.07
C ALA A 249 -9.15 -3.53 -2.75
N ASP A 250 -7.89 -3.99 -2.63
CA ASP A 250 -7.29 -4.45 -1.39
C ASP A 250 -5.80 -4.08 -1.39
N ASN A 251 -5.41 -3.18 -0.50
CA ASN A 251 -4.13 -2.49 -0.53
C ASN A 251 -3.39 -2.60 0.80
N ASP A 252 -2.06 -2.50 0.73
CA ASP A 252 -1.23 -2.19 1.87
C ASP A 252 0.01 -1.42 1.39
N VAL A 253 0.31 -0.29 2.03
CA VAL A 253 1.41 0.61 1.66
C VAL A 253 2.12 1.08 2.91
N GLY A 254 3.45 1.04 2.90
CA GLY A 254 4.20 1.48 4.07
C GLY A 254 5.71 1.51 3.86
N PHE A 255 6.41 1.67 4.96
CA PHE A 255 7.85 1.54 5.06
C PHE A 255 8.23 0.34 5.92
N VAL A 256 9.38 -0.23 5.63
CA VAL A 256 9.96 -1.35 6.37
C VAL A 256 11.40 -0.99 6.72
N ARG A 257 11.71 -0.94 8.03
CA ARG A 257 13.06 -0.69 8.54
C ARG A 257 13.65 -2.00 9.05
N LEU A 258 14.78 -2.38 8.44
CA LEU A 258 15.53 -3.56 8.79
C LEU A 258 16.29 -3.38 10.12
N PRO A 259 16.70 -4.46 10.81
CA PRO A 259 17.45 -4.36 12.06
C PRO A 259 18.79 -3.64 11.96
N ASP A 260 19.38 -3.57 10.76
CA ASP A 260 20.62 -2.85 10.47
C ASP A 260 20.40 -1.36 10.13
N GLY A 261 19.17 -0.87 10.23
CA GLY A 261 18.79 0.52 9.97
C GLY A 261 18.48 0.85 8.54
N ARG A 262 18.72 -0.05 7.57
CA ARG A 262 18.28 0.16 6.17
C ARG A 262 16.75 0.19 6.10
N GLU A 263 16.23 1.01 5.19
CA GLU A 263 14.80 1.17 5.01
C GLU A 263 14.42 1.04 3.53
N TYR A 264 13.26 0.45 3.28
CA TYR A 264 12.61 0.48 1.98
C TYR A 264 11.12 0.79 2.13
N TYR A 265 10.52 1.30 1.06
CA TYR A 265 9.09 1.59 0.97
C TYR A 265 8.45 0.58 0.04
N LEU A 266 7.31 0.05 0.45
CA LEU A 266 6.57 -0.96 -0.31
C LEU A 266 5.11 -0.53 -0.44
N GLY A 267 4.62 -0.51 -1.67
CA GLY A 267 3.19 -0.41 -1.96
C GLY A 267 2.73 -1.62 -2.75
N VAL A 268 1.75 -2.35 -2.22
CA VAL A 268 1.05 -3.43 -2.93
C VAL A 268 -0.41 -3.07 -3.00
N MET A 269 -0.91 -2.83 -4.20
CA MET A 269 -2.27 -2.40 -4.47
C MET A 269 -2.91 -3.39 -5.44
N ILE A 270 -4.00 -4.01 -5.01
CA ILE A 270 -4.77 -4.98 -5.79
C ILE A 270 -6.10 -4.33 -6.16
N ALA A 271 -6.48 -4.40 -7.42
CA ALA A 271 -7.75 -3.86 -7.90
C ALA A 271 -8.48 -4.89 -8.78
N ASP A 272 -9.82 -4.75 -8.83
CA ASP A 272 -10.72 -5.59 -9.64
C ASP A 272 -10.50 -7.09 -9.41
N SER A 273 -10.41 -7.48 -8.12
CA SER A 273 -10.02 -8.83 -7.73
C SER A 273 -11.20 -9.79 -7.63
N PRO A 274 -11.14 -10.95 -8.33
CA PRO A 274 -12.06 -12.05 -8.12
C PRO A 274 -11.71 -12.91 -6.90
N MET A 275 -10.51 -12.72 -6.31
CA MET A 275 -10.03 -13.51 -5.19
C MET A 275 -10.79 -13.19 -3.90
N SER A 276 -10.76 -14.11 -2.93
CA SER A 276 -11.23 -13.86 -1.57
C SER A 276 -10.38 -12.80 -0.86
N ASP A 277 -10.88 -12.22 0.23
CA ASP A 277 -10.13 -11.26 1.04
C ASP A 277 -8.88 -11.90 1.65
N ARG A 278 -9.00 -13.17 2.04
CA ARG A 278 -7.88 -13.97 2.53
C ARG A 278 -6.79 -14.15 1.45
N ASP A 279 -7.18 -14.44 0.21
CA ASP A 279 -6.21 -14.68 -0.87
C ASP A 279 -5.55 -13.36 -1.32
N ASN A 280 -6.28 -12.25 -1.29
CA ASN A 280 -5.70 -10.92 -1.51
C ASN A 280 -4.66 -10.58 -0.43
N ALA A 281 -5.00 -10.77 0.84
CA ALA A 281 -4.09 -10.52 1.96
C ALA A 281 -2.86 -11.43 1.87
N GLU A 282 -3.04 -12.72 1.54
CA GLU A 282 -1.95 -13.68 1.34
C GLU A 282 -1.03 -13.28 0.18
N LEU A 283 -1.58 -12.77 -0.93
CA LEU A 283 -0.78 -12.28 -2.05
C LEU A 283 0.09 -11.09 -1.61
N ILE A 284 -0.49 -10.12 -0.89
CA ILE A 284 0.26 -8.98 -0.33
C ILE A 284 1.39 -9.47 0.59
N ALA A 285 1.09 -10.41 1.49
CA ALA A 285 2.06 -10.95 2.43
C ALA A 285 3.21 -11.69 1.74
N ARG A 286 2.92 -12.49 0.72
CA ARG A 286 3.96 -13.18 -0.08
C ARG A 286 4.84 -12.20 -0.84
N ILE A 287 4.27 -11.16 -1.44
CA ILE A 287 5.02 -10.09 -2.10
C ILE A 287 5.94 -9.40 -1.11
N SER A 288 5.43 -9.02 0.06
CA SER A 288 6.22 -8.42 1.13
C SER A 288 7.40 -9.32 1.55
N LYS A 289 7.16 -10.62 1.73
CA LYS A 289 8.21 -11.60 2.06
C LYS A 289 9.31 -11.68 0.98
N ILE A 290 8.92 -11.64 -0.30
CA ILE A 290 9.88 -11.65 -1.43
C ILE A 290 10.77 -10.41 -1.38
N VAL A 291 10.16 -9.22 -1.16
CA VAL A 291 10.89 -7.96 -1.07
C VAL A 291 11.81 -7.95 0.16
N TYR A 292 11.31 -8.36 1.32
CA TYR A 292 12.11 -8.45 2.54
C TYR A 292 13.36 -9.32 2.35
N ARG A 293 13.21 -10.54 1.83
CA ARG A 293 14.33 -11.44 1.57
C ARG A 293 15.38 -10.85 0.63
N HIS A 294 14.93 -10.11 -0.39
CA HIS A 294 15.83 -9.42 -1.30
C HIS A 294 16.75 -8.43 -0.56
N PHE A 295 16.18 -7.63 0.35
CA PHE A 295 16.95 -6.66 1.13
C PHE A 295 17.73 -7.29 2.29
N GLU A 296 17.20 -8.32 2.93
CA GLU A 296 17.90 -9.10 3.97
C GLU A 296 19.21 -9.69 3.43
N GLU A 297 19.22 -10.22 2.22
CA GLU A 297 20.38 -10.78 1.53
C GLU A 297 21.36 -9.69 1.00
N ASN A 298 21.22 -8.44 1.43
CA ASN A 298 22.03 -7.28 0.99
C ASN A 298 22.02 -7.03 -0.53
N ARG A 299 21.02 -7.51 -1.24
CA ARG A 299 20.89 -7.30 -2.69
C ARG A 299 20.41 -5.88 -2.97
N ARG A 300 21.01 -5.25 -4.01
CA ARG A 300 20.56 -3.96 -4.56
C ARG A 300 19.83 -4.23 -5.87
N PHE A 301 18.82 -3.43 -6.20
CA PHE A 301 18.18 -3.47 -7.52
C PHE A 301 18.57 -2.27 -8.39
#